data_9d5b8f363ebc41e53f6b7bda9e660ff0
#
_entry.id   9d5b8f363ebc41e53f6b7bda9e660ff0
#
_cell.length_a   1.000
_cell.length_b   1.000
_cell.length_c   1.000
_cell.angle_alpha   90.00
_cell.angle_beta   90.00
_cell.angle_gamma   90.00
#
_symmetry.space_group_name_H-M   'P 1'
#
loop_
_entity.id
_entity.type
_entity.pdbx_description
1 polymer ?
#
loop_
_entity_poly.entity_id
_entity_poly.type
_entity_poly.pdbx_seq_one_letter_code
_entity_poly.pdbx_strand_id
1 'polypeptide(L)'
;MDAEADGPVVVVGHSFGGAIALNLAAARPDLITGLVLLDPAVALDGRWMREVADDMYSSPDYTDRAEARQEKVGGSWGEVPDDELDRELDEHLVDAADGRVGWRISIPAMLSYWSELTRPVPVPRDGTPTTLVRATHTDPPYASDELITALEAGLGPNFTLLEWDCDHMVPLAKPTETAAAIRDRLA
;
A
#
# COMPACT_ATOMS: atom_id res chain seq x y z
N MET A 1 7.93 7.51 16.60
CA MET A 1 7.25 6.44 17.37
C MET A 1 7.66 6.49 18.84
N ASP A 2 8.93 6.59 19.18
CA ASP A 2 9.37 6.60 20.60
C ASP A 2 8.81 7.76 21.45
N ALA A 3 8.28 8.81 20.81
CA ALA A 3 7.74 9.99 21.49
C ALA A 3 6.20 9.98 21.68
N GLU A 4 5.49 9.06 21.04
CA GLU A 4 4.02 9.07 20.99
C GLU A 4 3.38 7.74 21.40
N ALA A 5 4.17 6.66 21.52
CA ALA A 5 3.68 5.36 21.95
C ALA A 5 4.28 4.97 23.30
N ASP A 6 3.43 4.57 24.26
CA ASP A 6 3.85 4.10 25.59
C ASP A 6 4.47 2.68 25.58
N GLY A 7 4.79 2.14 24.40
CA GLY A 7 5.38 0.81 24.23
C GLY A 7 5.32 0.30 22.79
N PRO A 8 5.65 -1.00 22.58
CA PRO A 8 5.57 -1.62 21.26
C PRO A 8 4.15 -1.64 20.72
N VAL A 9 4.00 -1.53 19.39
CA VAL A 9 2.72 -1.33 18.71
C VAL A 9 2.48 -2.37 17.61
N VAL A 10 1.22 -2.55 17.23
CA VAL A 10 0.84 -3.16 15.96
C VAL A 10 0.91 -2.10 14.87
N VAL A 11 1.59 -2.41 13.77
CA VAL A 11 1.69 -1.52 12.61
C VAL A 11 0.81 -2.03 11.50
N VAL A 12 -0.02 -1.13 10.96
CA VAL A 12 -0.85 -1.39 9.78
C VAL A 12 -0.28 -0.61 8.61
N GLY A 13 -0.05 -1.26 7.48
CA GLY A 13 0.48 -0.62 6.28
C GLY A 13 -0.22 -1.09 5.01
N HIS A 14 -0.74 -0.14 4.24
CA HIS A 14 -1.31 -0.40 2.92
C HIS A 14 -0.30 -0.03 1.84
N SER A 15 -0.19 -0.83 0.79
CA SER A 15 0.65 -0.54 -0.38
C SER A 15 2.10 -0.22 0.04
N PHE A 16 2.61 0.97 -0.27
CA PHE A 16 3.92 1.48 0.20
C PHE A 16 4.04 1.52 1.73
N GLY A 17 2.97 1.84 2.43
CA GLY A 17 2.95 1.76 3.88
C GLY A 17 3.30 0.35 4.39
N GLY A 18 2.95 -0.70 3.63
CA GLY A 18 3.36 -2.08 3.88
C GLY A 18 4.86 -2.29 3.74
N ALA A 19 5.50 -1.70 2.72
CA ALA A 19 6.96 -1.72 2.58
C ALA A 19 7.65 -1.03 3.75
N ILE A 20 7.14 0.13 4.18
CA ILE A 20 7.65 0.85 5.35
C ILE A 20 7.50 0.00 6.62
N ALA A 21 6.33 -0.62 6.82
CA ALA A 21 6.05 -1.47 7.98
C ALA A 21 7.00 -2.66 8.09
N LEU A 22 7.26 -3.35 6.98
CA LEU A 22 8.22 -4.45 6.91
C LEU A 22 9.64 -4.00 7.21
N ASN A 23 10.10 -2.89 6.62
CA ASN A 23 11.42 -2.33 6.89
C ASN A 23 11.56 -1.90 8.36
N LEU A 24 10.53 -1.29 8.94
CA LEU A 24 10.52 -0.91 10.34
C LEU A 24 10.62 -2.13 11.26
N ALA A 25 9.82 -3.18 11.00
CA ALA A 25 9.84 -4.40 11.79
C ALA A 25 11.19 -5.13 11.71
N ALA A 26 11.83 -5.14 10.53
CA ALA A 26 13.16 -5.71 10.36
C ALA A 26 14.25 -4.90 11.10
N ALA A 27 14.16 -3.56 11.07
CA ALA A 27 15.14 -2.66 11.67
C ALA A 27 14.94 -2.46 13.19
N ARG A 28 13.69 -2.39 13.66
CA ARG A 28 13.31 -2.10 15.05
C ARG A 28 12.24 -3.07 15.56
N PRO A 29 12.56 -4.37 15.65
CA PRO A 29 11.62 -5.38 16.14
C PRO A 29 11.20 -5.15 17.61
N ASP A 30 11.98 -4.39 18.37
CA ASP A 30 11.67 -3.98 19.73
C ASP A 30 10.44 -3.07 19.84
N LEU A 31 10.07 -2.39 18.75
CA LEU A 31 8.91 -1.48 18.68
C LEU A 31 7.63 -2.15 18.15
N ILE A 32 7.72 -3.37 17.63
CA ILE A 32 6.63 -3.98 16.86
C ILE A 32 6.15 -5.26 17.54
N THR A 33 4.87 -5.28 17.91
CA THR A 33 4.18 -6.48 18.44
C THR A 33 3.47 -7.29 17.37
N GLY A 34 3.20 -6.69 16.20
CA GLY A 34 2.55 -7.35 15.07
C GLY A 34 2.41 -6.45 13.86
N LEU A 35 2.14 -7.06 12.71
CA LEU A 35 1.93 -6.39 11.42
C LEU A 35 0.58 -6.78 10.82
N VAL A 36 -0.08 -5.79 10.20
CA VAL A 36 -1.18 -5.98 9.25
C VAL A 36 -0.78 -5.30 7.95
N LEU A 37 -0.53 -6.09 6.92
CA LEU A 37 -0.06 -5.65 5.61
C LEU A 37 -1.23 -5.76 4.63
N LEU A 38 -1.75 -4.63 4.18
CA LEU A 38 -2.88 -4.55 3.27
C LEU A 38 -2.36 -4.35 1.85
N ASP A 39 -2.34 -5.40 1.06
CA ASP A 39 -1.82 -5.48 -0.30
C ASP A 39 -0.50 -4.71 -0.48
N PRO A 40 0.55 -5.10 0.26
CA PRO A 40 1.80 -4.35 0.34
C PRO A 40 2.57 -4.36 -0.99
N ALA A 41 3.07 -3.19 -1.39
CA ALA A 41 3.90 -3.01 -2.57
C ALA A 41 5.38 -3.20 -2.22
N VAL A 42 5.91 -4.41 -2.41
CA VAL A 42 7.30 -4.79 -2.05
C VAL A 42 7.86 -5.79 -3.06
N ALA A 43 9.14 -5.65 -3.39
CA ALA A 43 9.85 -6.48 -4.35
C ALA A 43 9.14 -6.54 -5.72
N LEU A 44 8.61 -5.40 -6.16
CA LEU A 44 7.92 -5.28 -7.42
C LEU A 44 8.89 -5.34 -8.61
N ASP A 45 8.38 -5.73 -9.78
CA ASP A 45 9.16 -5.77 -11.00
C ASP A 45 9.69 -4.38 -11.38
N GLY A 46 11.01 -4.27 -11.59
CA GLY A 46 11.67 -2.99 -11.87
C GLY A 46 11.29 -2.40 -13.23
N ARG A 47 10.84 -3.21 -14.21
CA ARG A 47 10.35 -2.71 -15.49
C ARG A 47 8.98 -2.07 -15.29
N TRP A 48 8.09 -2.75 -14.59
CA TRP A 48 6.76 -2.21 -14.25
C TRP A 48 6.87 -0.89 -13.49
N MET A 49 7.72 -0.83 -12.46
CA MET A 49 7.90 0.42 -11.68
C MET A 49 8.46 1.56 -12.54
N ARG A 50 9.30 1.25 -13.52
CA ARG A 50 9.79 2.24 -14.46
C ARG A 50 8.70 2.73 -15.41
N GLU A 51 7.85 1.84 -15.92
CA GLU A 51 6.71 2.21 -16.77
C GLU A 51 5.75 3.14 -15.99
N VAL A 52 5.42 2.81 -14.74
CA VAL A 52 4.61 3.67 -13.86
C VAL A 52 5.27 5.05 -13.65
N ALA A 53 6.60 5.08 -13.46
CA ALA A 53 7.35 6.32 -13.30
C ALA A 53 7.35 7.17 -14.56
N ASP A 54 7.56 6.56 -15.74
CA ASP A 54 7.55 7.23 -17.04
C ASP A 54 6.15 7.80 -17.35
N ASP A 55 5.08 7.06 -17.05
CA ASP A 55 3.70 7.51 -17.22
C ASP A 55 3.38 8.71 -16.33
N MET A 56 3.70 8.66 -15.05
CA MET A 56 3.48 9.79 -14.13
C MET A 56 4.31 11.02 -14.52
N TYR A 57 5.53 10.83 -15.02
CA TYR A 57 6.37 11.94 -15.47
C TYR A 57 5.81 12.58 -16.73
N SER A 58 5.23 11.79 -17.63
CA SER A 58 4.67 12.26 -18.91
C SER A 58 3.30 12.90 -18.76
N SER A 59 2.51 12.48 -17.74
CA SER A 59 1.15 12.96 -17.48
C SER A 59 0.99 13.24 -15.99
N PRO A 60 1.62 14.34 -15.47
CA PRO A 60 1.67 14.62 -14.03
C PRO A 60 0.37 15.23 -13.48
N ASP A 61 -0.56 15.62 -14.34
CA ASP A 61 -1.81 16.30 -14.00
C ASP A 61 -2.92 15.96 -15.01
N TYR A 62 -4.13 16.44 -14.74
CA TYR A 62 -5.36 16.17 -15.48
C TYR A 62 -5.98 17.45 -16.01
N THR A 63 -6.75 17.35 -17.08
CA THR A 63 -7.52 18.51 -17.60
C THR A 63 -8.54 19.02 -16.60
N ASP A 64 -9.17 18.09 -15.86
CA ASP A 64 -10.15 18.40 -14.83
C ASP A 64 -10.33 17.23 -13.84
N ARG A 65 -11.21 17.43 -12.84
CA ARG A 65 -11.58 16.42 -11.84
C ARG A 65 -12.21 15.15 -12.48
N ALA A 66 -12.93 15.29 -13.58
CA ALA A 66 -13.62 14.16 -14.21
C ALA A 66 -12.60 13.20 -14.84
N GLU A 67 -11.57 13.72 -15.50
CA GLU A 67 -10.46 12.94 -16.03
C GLU A 67 -9.69 12.24 -14.90
N ALA A 68 -9.37 12.95 -13.80
CA ALA A 68 -8.71 12.37 -12.64
C ALA A 68 -9.52 11.19 -12.05
N ARG A 69 -10.85 11.37 -11.93
CA ARG A 69 -11.75 10.32 -11.47
C ARG A 69 -11.76 9.11 -12.40
N GLN A 70 -11.87 9.37 -13.71
CA GLN A 70 -11.90 8.30 -14.71
C GLN A 70 -10.62 7.46 -14.68
N GLU A 71 -9.46 8.08 -14.54
CA GLU A 71 -8.19 7.36 -14.43
C GLU A 71 -8.17 6.47 -13.17
N LYS A 72 -8.61 6.98 -12.02
CA LYS A 72 -8.64 6.20 -10.78
C LYS A 72 -9.57 4.99 -10.88
N VAL A 73 -10.77 5.18 -11.41
CA VAL A 73 -11.75 4.09 -11.62
C VAL A 73 -11.25 3.09 -12.67
N GLY A 74 -10.57 3.55 -13.72
CA GLY A 74 -9.95 2.68 -14.73
C GLY A 74 -8.71 1.92 -14.24
N GLY A 75 -8.14 2.33 -13.11
CA GLY A 75 -7.02 1.69 -12.44
C GLY A 75 -7.47 0.90 -11.19
N SER A 76 -6.70 1.00 -10.12
CA SER A 76 -6.87 0.21 -8.89
C SER A 76 -7.94 0.73 -7.92
N TRP A 77 -8.76 1.71 -8.30
CA TRP A 77 -9.81 2.33 -7.47
C TRP A 77 -11.23 1.99 -7.95
N GLY A 78 -11.37 1.04 -8.89
CA GLY A 78 -12.66 0.71 -9.50
C GLY A 78 -13.71 0.16 -8.51
N GLU A 79 -13.28 -0.37 -7.38
CA GLU A 79 -14.16 -0.93 -6.34
C GLU A 79 -14.29 -0.04 -5.10
N VAL A 80 -13.70 1.13 -5.12
CA VAL A 80 -13.88 2.14 -4.06
C VAL A 80 -15.28 2.75 -4.20
N PRO A 81 -16.10 2.82 -3.13
CA PRO A 81 -17.42 3.46 -3.17
C PRO A 81 -17.33 4.90 -3.71
N ASP A 82 -18.32 5.31 -4.50
CA ASP A 82 -18.33 6.61 -5.17
C ASP A 82 -18.15 7.80 -4.21
N ASP A 83 -18.79 7.75 -3.05
CA ASP A 83 -18.70 8.80 -2.03
C ASP A 83 -17.32 8.87 -1.37
N GLU A 84 -16.65 7.73 -1.17
CA GLU A 84 -15.27 7.67 -0.71
C GLU A 84 -14.31 8.21 -1.78
N LEU A 85 -14.47 7.78 -3.02
CA LEU A 85 -13.66 8.28 -4.13
C LEU A 85 -13.81 9.79 -4.31
N ASP A 86 -15.05 10.30 -4.23
CA ASP A 86 -15.29 11.74 -4.35
C ASP A 86 -14.66 12.52 -3.20
N ARG A 87 -14.66 11.98 -1.97
CA ARG A 87 -13.97 12.57 -0.82
C ARG A 87 -12.45 12.62 -1.05
N GLU A 88 -11.85 11.53 -1.49
CA GLU A 88 -10.42 11.47 -1.80
C GLU A 88 -10.01 12.50 -2.87
N LEU A 89 -10.84 12.64 -3.92
CA LEU A 89 -10.62 13.65 -4.94
C LEU A 89 -10.73 15.08 -4.38
N ASP A 90 -11.71 15.35 -3.52
CA ASP A 90 -11.90 16.67 -2.91
C ASP A 90 -10.76 17.06 -1.95
N GLU A 91 -10.21 16.09 -1.24
CA GLU A 91 -9.15 16.33 -0.28
C GLU A 91 -7.76 16.42 -0.92
N HIS A 92 -7.53 15.72 -2.03
CA HIS A 92 -6.19 15.49 -2.57
C HIS A 92 -5.93 16.08 -3.96
N LEU A 93 -6.95 16.46 -4.72
CA LEU A 93 -6.74 17.25 -5.93
C LEU A 93 -6.49 18.72 -5.59
N VAL A 94 -5.52 19.30 -6.26
CA VAL A 94 -5.15 20.71 -6.15
C VAL A 94 -5.04 21.33 -7.53
N ASP A 95 -5.20 22.65 -7.60
CA ASP A 95 -5.00 23.40 -8.84
C ASP A 95 -3.55 23.23 -9.32
N ALA A 96 -3.39 22.90 -10.59
CA ALA A 96 -2.13 22.85 -11.31
C ALA A 96 -2.02 24.03 -12.28
N ALA A 97 -0.94 24.09 -13.05
CA ALA A 97 -0.75 25.14 -14.04
C ALA A 97 -1.84 25.09 -15.13
N ASP A 98 -2.09 26.23 -15.77
CA ASP A 98 -2.97 26.38 -16.95
C ASP A 98 -4.42 25.89 -16.72
N GLY A 99 -4.91 25.99 -15.47
CA GLY A 99 -6.27 25.59 -15.11
C GLY A 99 -6.50 24.08 -15.04
N ARG A 100 -5.44 23.30 -15.02
CA ARG A 100 -5.46 21.85 -14.80
C ARG A 100 -5.55 21.52 -13.31
N VAL A 101 -5.72 20.24 -12.99
CA VAL A 101 -5.72 19.74 -11.62
C VAL A 101 -4.71 18.59 -11.49
N GLY A 102 -4.11 18.46 -10.32
CA GLY A 102 -3.18 17.38 -10.04
C GLY A 102 -3.31 16.85 -8.62
N TRP A 103 -2.77 15.65 -8.36
CA TRP A 103 -2.67 15.15 -7.00
C TRP A 103 -1.70 16.00 -6.18
N ARG A 104 -2.03 16.23 -4.92
CA ARG A 104 -1.16 16.89 -3.93
C ARG A 104 0.00 15.97 -3.53
N ILE A 105 0.87 15.70 -4.48
CA ILE A 105 2.07 14.85 -4.30
C ILE A 105 3.30 15.55 -4.86
N SER A 106 4.47 15.13 -4.42
CA SER A 106 5.74 15.52 -5.01
C SER A 106 6.17 14.50 -6.06
N ILE A 107 6.11 14.83 -7.33
CA ILE A 107 6.54 13.93 -8.42
C ILE A 107 7.96 13.41 -8.20
N PRO A 108 8.99 14.23 -7.88
CA PRO A 108 10.33 13.71 -7.58
C PRO A 108 10.37 12.72 -6.42
N ALA A 109 9.55 12.93 -5.37
CA ALA A 109 9.45 11.99 -4.27
C ALA A 109 8.81 10.67 -4.70
N MET A 110 7.77 10.73 -5.53
CA MET A 110 7.12 9.53 -6.08
C MET A 110 8.06 8.71 -6.98
N LEU A 111 8.84 9.36 -7.84
CA LEU A 111 9.85 8.68 -8.68
C LEU A 111 10.90 7.94 -7.82
N SER A 112 11.37 8.57 -6.73
CA SER A 112 12.29 7.93 -5.78
C SER A 112 11.62 6.77 -5.06
N TYR A 113 10.39 6.93 -4.65
CA TYR A 113 9.57 5.94 -3.97
C TYR A 113 9.38 4.66 -4.80
N TRP A 114 9.04 4.75 -6.09
CA TRP A 114 8.88 3.56 -6.91
C TRP A 114 10.17 2.76 -7.08
N SER A 115 11.32 3.41 -7.09
CA SER A 115 12.59 2.68 -7.12
C SER A 115 12.84 1.89 -5.82
N GLU A 116 12.37 2.38 -4.67
CA GLU A 116 12.48 1.68 -3.40
C GLU A 116 11.58 0.42 -3.33
N LEU A 117 10.43 0.41 -4.03
CA LEU A 117 9.53 -0.74 -4.09
C LEU A 117 10.13 -1.96 -4.81
N THR A 118 11.20 -1.78 -5.58
CA THR A 118 11.89 -2.88 -6.27
C THR A 118 12.95 -3.58 -5.41
N ARG A 119 13.14 -3.14 -4.18
CA ARG A 119 14.12 -3.74 -3.26
C ARG A 119 13.68 -5.10 -2.77
N PRO A 120 14.62 -6.00 -2.42
CA PRO A 120 14.29 -7.29 -1.86
C PRO A 120 13.40 -7.20 -0.61
N VAL A 121 12.60 -8.24 -0.38
CA VAL A 121 11.70 -8.33 0.77
C VAL A 121 12.48 -8.25 2.08
N PRO A 122 12.23 -7.25 2.95
CA PRO A 122 12.75 -7.25 4.30
C PRO A 122 11.87 -8.15 5.17
N VAL A 123 12.36 -9.34 5.52
CA VAL A 123 11.63 -10.26 6.38
C VAL A 123 11.81 -9.84 7.85
N PRO A 124 10.72 -9.64 8.61
CA PRO A 124 10.78 -9.40 10.05
C PRO A 124 11.46 -10.55 10.79
N ARG A 125 11.90 -10.33 12.02
CA ARG A 125 12.48 -11.40 12.84
C ARG A 125 11.46 -12.48 13.15
N ASP A 126 11.96 -13.69 13.39
CA ASP A 126 11.15 -14.80 13.86
C ASP A 126 10.27 -14.39 15.04
N GLY A 127 9.02 -14.78 14.96
CA GLY A 127 8.06 -14.51 16.03
C GLY A 127 7.25 -13.23 15.90
N THR A 128 7.50 -12.37 14.90
CA THR A 128 6.64 -11.20 14.64
C THR A 128 5.31 -11.64 14.01
N PRO A 129 4.17 -11.60 14.74
CA PRO A 129 2.89 -11.99 14.18
C PRO A 129 2.50 -11.07 13.02
N THR A 130 2.28 -11.64 11.85
CA THR A 130 2.06 -10.87 10.60
C THR A 130 0.85 -11.41 9.86
N THR A 131 -0.12 -10.55 9.59
CA THR A 131 -1.24 -10.82 8.67
C THR A 131 -0.98 -10.05 7.39
N LEU A 132 -0.98 -10.75 6.26
CA LEU A 132 -0.93 -10.16 4.93
C LEU A 132 -2.28 -10.38 4.24
N VAL A 133 -2.87 -9.30 3.76
CA VAL A 133 -4.04 -9.31 2.89
C VAL A 133 -3.55 -9.10 1.47
N ARG A 134 -3.89 -10.02 0.56
CA ARG A 134 -3.65 -9.91 -0.88
C ARG A 134 -4.95 -9.56 -1.58
N ALA A 135 -4.96 -8.49 -2.36
CA ALA A 135 -6.03 -8.18 -3.30
C ALA A 135 -5.92 -9.10 -4.54
N THR A 136 -7.04 -9.68 -4.98
CA THR A 136 -7.01 -10.68 -6.07
C THR A 136 -7.37 -10.13 -7.45
N HIS A 137 -7.77 -8.85 -7.55
CA HIS A 137 -8.14 -8.22 -8.82
C HIS A 137 -7.00 -7.41 -9.46
N THR A 138 -5.79 -7.46 -8.92
CA THR A 138 -4.63 -6.76 -9.46
C THR A 138 -3.78 -7.67 -10.36
N ASP A 139 -3.43 -7.19 -11.55
CA ASP A 139 -2.53 -7.88 -12.49
C ASP A 139 -1.55 -6.86 -13.11
N PRO A 140 -0.23 -6.94 -12.83
CA PRO A 140 0.39 -7.89 -11.90
C PRO A 140 0.04 -7.61 -10.42
N PRO A 141 0.11 -8.63 -9.53
CA PRO A 141 -0.23 -8.45 -8.12
C PRO A 141 0.82 -7.60 -7.38
N TYR A 142 0.37 -6.68 -6.52
CA TYR A 142 1.27 -5.95 -5.61
C TYR A 142 1.86 -6.86 -4.53
N ALA A 143 1.03 -7.68 -3.87
CA ALA A 143 1.50 -8.74 -2.99
C ALA A 143 1.88 -9.97 -3.82
N SER A 144 3.13 -9.99 -4.32
CA SER A 144 3.64 -11.04 -5.20
C SER A 144 3.78 -12.39 -4.50
N ASP A 145 3.83 -13.48 -5.28
CA ASP A 145 4.11 -14.82 -4.75
C ASP A 145 5.53 -14.91 -4.13
N GLU A 146 6.48 -14.11 -4.62
CA GLU A 146 7.82 -13.99 -4.02
C GLU A 146 7.76 -13.40 -2.61
N LEU A 147 6.99 -12.33 -2.42
CA LEU A 147 6.79 -11.73 -1.11
C LEU A 147 6.14 -12.72 -0.13
N ILE A 148 5.06 -13.38 -0.56
CA ILE A 148 4.34 -14.36 0.26
C ILE A 148 5.27 -15.50 0.66
N THR A 149 5.98 -16.10 -0.30
CA THR A 149 6.94 -17.19 -0.04
C THR A 149 8.03 -16.77 0.94
N ALA A 150 8.57 -15.56 0.80
CA ALA A 150 9.60 -15.06 1.70
C ALA A 150 9.08 -14.87 3.14
N LEU A 151 7.86 -14.34 3.31
CA LEU A 151 7.25 -14.17 4.62
C LEU A 151 6.84 -15.51 5.25
N GLU A 152 6.30 -16.46 4.48
CA GLU A 152 6.00 -17.81 4.96
C GLU A 152 7.27 -18.52 5.46
N ALA A 153 8.35 -18.46 4.69
CA ALA A 153 9.62 -19.09 5.07
C ALA A 153 10.26 -18.43 6.30
N GLY A 154 10.14 -17.12 6.45
CA GLY A 154 10.77 -16.38 7.54
C GLY A 154 9.98 -16.33 8.84
N LEU A 155 8.67 -16.39 8.78
CA LEU A 155 7.77 -16.21 9.93
C LEU A 155 7.07 -17.52 10.35
N GLY A 156 6.98 -18.50 9.46
CA GLY A 156 6.37 -19.80 9.76
C GLY A 156 4.95 -19.66 10.34
N PRO A 157 4.69 -20.24 11.54
CA PRO A 157 3.35 -20.22 12.13
C PRO A 157 2.85 -18.83 12.55
N ASN A 158 3.71 -17.81 12.54
CA ASN A 158 3.33 -16.43 12.85
C ASN A 158 2.87 -15.65 11.62
N PHE A 159 2.86 -16.27 10.44
CA PHE A 159 2.35 -15.67 9.21
C PHE A 159 0.94 -16.15 8.90
N THR A 160 0.07 -15.22 8.53
CA THR A 160 -1.30 -15.48 8.06
C THR A 160 -1.52 -14.76 6.75
N LEU A 161 -1.86 -15.52 5.70
CA LEU A 161 -2.29 -14.96 4.41
C LEU A 161 -3.83 -14.94 4.35
N LEU A 162 -4.37 -13.78 3.94
CA LEU A 162 -5.76 -13.60 3.60
C LEU A 162 -5.84 -13.12 2.14
N GLU A 163 -6.64 -13.78 1.32
CA GLU A 163 -6.90 -13.36 -0.05
C GLU A 163 -8.32 -12.77 -0.14
N TRP A 164 -8.41 -11.53 -0.58
CA TRP A 164 -9.69 -10.83 -0.68
C TRP A 164 -10.03 -10.49 -2.12
N ASP A 165 -11.28 -10.76 -2.46
CA ASP A 165 -11.91 -10.48 -3.75
C ASP A 165 -12.15 -8.97 -3.87
N CYS A 166 -11.09 -8.22 -4.16
CA CYS A 166 -11.09 -6.77 -4.34
C CYS A 166 -9.84 -6.28 -5.06
N ASP A 167 -9.88 -5.00 -5.43
CA ASP A 167 -8.77 -4.24 -6.00
C ASP A 167 -7.77 -3.76 -4.93
N HIS A 168 -6.67 -3.15 -5.38
CA HIS A 168 -5.54 -2.68 -4.55
C HIS A 168 -5.93 -1.77 -3.38
N MET A 169 -6.99 -0.96 -3.53
CA MET A 169 -7.42 -0.01 -2.48
C MET A 169 -8.19 -0.71 -1.35
N VAL A 170 -7.61 -1.79 -0.83
CA VAL A 170 -8.19 -2.67 0.20
C VAL A 170 -8.87 -1.93 1.36
N PRO A 171 -8.28 -0.90 2.00
CA PRO A 171 -8.93 -0.23 3.12
C PRO A 171 -10.24 0.48 2.76
N LEU A 172 -10.37 0.93 1.51
CA LEU A 172 -11.53 1.66 1.01
C LEU A 172 -12.57 0.71 0.41
N ALA A 173 -12.11 -0.34 -0.29
CA ALA A 173 -13.00 -1.34 -0.90
C ALA A 173 -13.60 -2.31 0.14
N LYS A 174 -12.85 -2.65 1.20
CA LYS A 174 -13.23 -3.63 2.25
C LYS A 174 -13.02 -3.08 3.67
N PRO A 175 -13.65 -1.95 4.05
CA PRO A 175 -13.38 -1.29 5.33
C PRO A 175 -13.76 -2.14 6.56
N THR A 176 -14.83 -2.92 6.47
CA THR A 176 -15.30 -3.78 7.57
C THR A 176 -14.32 -4.94 7.81
N GLU A 177 -13.90 -5.62 6.75
CA GLU A 177 -12.94 -6.72 6.80
C GLU A 177 -11.56 -6.21 7.25
N THR A 178 -11.15 -5.04 6.77
CA THR A 178 -9.92 -4.37 7.20
C THR A 178 -9.92 -4.11 8.70
N ALA A 179 -11.01 -3.53 9.21
CA ALA A 179 -11.15 -3.29 10.65
C ALA A 179 -11.19 -4.59 11.47
N ALA A 180 -11.74 -5.68 10.92
CA ALA A 180 -11.72 -6.99 11.57
C ALA A 180 -10.28 -7.55 11.64
N ALA A 181 -9.55 -7.57 10.53
CA ALA A 181 -8.16 -8.05 10.48
C ALA A 181 -7.24 -7.28 11.44
N ILE A 182 -7.45 -5.96 11.59
CA ILE A 182 -6.72 -5.15 12.57
C ILE A 182 -7.08 -5.55 14.00
N ARG A 183 -8.37 -5.69 14.33
CA ARG A 183 -8.81 -6.11 15.68
C ARG A 183 -8.28 -7.49 16.06
N ASP A 184 -8.29 -8.43 15.14
CA ASP A 184 -7.78 -9.80 15.37
C ASP A 184 -6.28 -9.79 15.69
N ARG A 185 -5.54 -8.81 15.18
CA ARG A 185 -4.10 -8.65 15.48
C ARG A 185 -3.85 -7.94 16.82
N LEU A 186 -4.81 -7.20 17.33
CA LEU A 186 -4.72 -6.50 18.62
C LEU A 186 -5.14 -7.37 19.81
N ALA A 187 -5.82 -8.48 19.54
CA ALA A 187 -6.31 -9.43 20.56
C ALA A 187 -5.19 -10.37 21.02
#